data_ab6466ff4901b03fcf3aae2fe3c8000b
#
_entry.id   ab6466ff4901b03fcf3aae2fe3c8000b
#
_cell.length_a   1.000
_cell.length_b   1.000
_cell.length_c   1.000
_cell.angle_alpha   90.00
_cell.angle_beta   90.00
_cell.angle_gamma   90.00
#
_symmetry.space_group_name_H-M   'P 1'
#
loop_
_entity.id
_entity.type
_entity.pdbx_description
1 polymer ?
#
loop_
_entity_poly.entity_id
_entity_poly.type
_entity_poly.pdbx_seq_one_letter_code
_entity_poly.pdbx_strand_id
1 'polypeptide(L)'
;MPSSNQHLVERFQKDGFIVLENALTDSQLSALNSELSMWVEESRNNDKPFGKIMDGRPRFDLQLDTHSFEKPALRRITSPAEISKACLDVVKDNKALDLVSEIFGPNIKHWTNK
;
A
#
# COMPACT_ATOMS: atom_id res chain seq x y z
N MET A 1 -26.11 19.47 -2.33
CA MET A 1 -25.19 19.60 -1.19
C MET A 1 -23.77 19.47 -1.65
N PRO A 2 -22.90 20.36 -1.24
CA PRO A 2 -21.46 20.14 -1.51
C PRO A 2 -21.01 18.84 -0.82
N SER A 3 -20.10 18.15 -1.45
CA SER A 3 -19.46 16.99 -0.86
C SER A 3 -18.78 17.37 0.46
N SER A 4 -18.77 16.45 1.43
CA SER A 4 -18.00 16.66 2.67
C SER A 4 -16.52 16.83 2.41
N ASN A 5 -16.05 16.44 1.21
CA ASN A 5 -14.66 16.59 0.78
C ASN A 5 -14.39 17.86 -0.01
N GLN A 6 -15.39 18.72 -0.21
CA GLN A 6 -15.24 19.91 -1.04
C GLN A 6 -14.07 20.79 -0.58
N HIS A 7 -13.93 21.01 0.72
CA HIS A 7 -12.84 21.82 1.26
C HIS A 7 -11.47 21.17 1.05
N LEU A 8 -11.40 19.83 1.04
CA LEU A 8 -10.16 19.09 0.77
C LEU A 8 -9.76 19.22 -0.70
N VAL A 9 -10.73 19.14 -1.62
CA VAL A 9 -10.49 19.34 -3.05
C VAL A 9 -9.95 20.76 -3.29
N GLU A 10 -10.55 21.76 -2.68
CA GLU A 10 -10.10 23.15 -2.80
C GLU A 10 -8.69 23.35 -2.27
N ARG A 11 -8.37 22.72 -1.13
CA ARG A 11 -7.02 22.78 -0.56
C ARG A 11 -6.00 22.10 -1.48
N PHE A 12 -6.35 20.96 -2.05
CA PHE A 12 -5.49 20.27 -3.00
C PHE A 12 -5.19 21.16 -4.22
N GLN A 13 -6.21 21.81 -4.76
CA GLN A 13 -6.07 22.69 -5.92
C GLN A 13 -5.19 23.91 -5.61
N LYS A 14 -5.25 24.39 -4.38
CA LYS A 14 -4.46 25.55 -3.93
C LYS A 14 -3.01 25.15 -3.60
N ASP A 15 -2.83 24.09 -2.85
CA ASP A 15 -1.52 23.73 -2.26
C ASP A 15 -0.75 22.67 -3.06
N GLY A 16 -1.42 21.93 -3.94
CA GLY A 16 -0.83 20.86 -4.74
C GLY A 16 -0.70 19.52 -4.01
N PHE A 17 -1.12 19.46 -2.75
CA PHE A 17 -1.15 18.23 -1.96
C PHE A 17 -2.24 18.32 -0.90
N ILE A 18 -2.57 17.18 -0.32
CA ILE A 18 -3.51 17.09 0.81
C ILE A 18 -3.15 15.90 1.68
N VAL A 19 -3.30 16.07 2.99
CA VAL A 19 -3.19 14.96 3.96
C VAL A 19 -4.60 14.57 4.37
N LEU A 20 -4.93 13.31 4.20
CA LEU A 20 -6.23 12.77 4.55
C LEU A 20 -6.07 11.87 5.78
N GLU A 21 -6.58 12.30 6.91
CA GLU A 21 -6.54 11.53 8.14
C GLU A 21 -7.61 10.43 8.12
N ASN A 22 -7.31 9.32 8.78
CA ASN A 22 -8.22 8.18 8.90
C ASN A 22 -8.69 7.65 7.55
N ALA A 23 -7.77 7.61 6.56
CA ALA A 23 -8.08 7.12 5.21
C ALA A 23 -8.45 5.64 5.19
N LEU A 24 -7.92 4.86 6.13
CA LEU A 24 -8.24 3.44 6.31
C LEU A 24 -9.04 3.24 7.59
N THR A 25 -9.91 2.23 7.59
CA THR A 25 -10.59 1.81 8.81
C THR A 25 -9.63 1.05 9.71
N ASP A 26 -9.96 0.94 11.00
CA ASP A 26 -9.17 0.14 11.95
C ASP A 26 -9.10 -1.33 11.50
N SER A 27 -10.18 -1.85 10.96
CA SER A 27 -10.23 -3.21 10.43
C SER A 27 -9.28 -3.40 9.24
N GLN A 28 -9.26 -2.45 8.30
CA GLN A 28 -8.33 -2.48 7.17
C GLN A 28 -6.88 -2.42 7.63
N LEU A 29 -6.57 -1.52 8.55
CA LEU A 29 -5.22 -1.36 9.08
C LEU A 29 -4.76 -2.61 9.81
N SER A 30 -5.63 -3.20 10.63
CA SER A 30 -5.32 -4.45 11.34
C SER A 30 -5.04 -5.59 10.37
N ALA A 31 -5.83 -5.73 9.32
CA ALA A 31 -5.64 -6.76 8.30
C ALA A 31 -4.31 -6.58 7.56
N LEU A 32 -3.95 -5.35 7.20
CA LEU A 32 -2.67 -5.05 6.55
C LEU A 32 -1.48 -5.36 7.46
N ASN A 33 -1.59 -5.00 8.74
CA ASN A 33 -0.52 -5.27 9.70
C ASN A 33 -0.32 -6.77 9.91
N SER A 34 -1.39 -7.56 9.91
CA SER A 34 -1.30 -9.02 10.01
C SER A 34 -0.58 -9.62 8.80
N GLU A 35 -0.91 -9.15 7.60
CA GLU A 35 -0.24 -9.60 6.37
C GLU A 35 1.24 -9.23 6.40
N LEU A 36 1.56 -8.01 6.76
CA LEU A 36 2.94 -7.55 6.84
C LEU A 36 3.75 -8.40 7.84
N SER A 37 3.17 -8.66 9.01
CA SER A 37 3.84 -9.50 10.04
C SER A 37 4.12 -10.90 9.51
N MET A 38 3.19 -11.48 8.78
CA MET A 38 3.36 -12.80 8.17
C MET A 38 4.52 -12.79 7.16
N TRP A 39 4.56 -11.79 6.30
CA TRP A 39 5.62 -11.69 5.29
C TRP A 39 6.99 -11.42 5.92
N VAL A 40 7.05 -10.61 6.96
CA VAL A 40 8.30 -10.36 7.70
C VAL A 40 8.81 -11.67 8.32
N GLU A 41 7.92 -12.46 8.94
CA GLU A 41 8.30 -13.77 9.52
C GLU A 41 8.79 -14.73 8.43
N GLU A 42 8.10 -14.78 7.29
CA GLU A 42 8.54 -15.63 6.17
C GLU A 42 9.91 -15.20 5.65
N SER A 43 10.20 -13.91 5.63
CA SER A 43 11.47 -13.40 5.13
C SER A 43 12.67 -13.82 5.95
N ARG A 44 12.46 -14.19 7.23
CA ARG A 44 13.56 -14.68 8.09
C ARG A 44 14.29 -15.89 7.50
N ASN A 45 13.56 -16.72 6.75
CA ASN A 45 14.09 -17.97 6.21
C ASN A 45 14.76 -17.79 4.84
N ASN A 46 14.88 -16.56 4.37
CA ASN A 46 15.48 -16.25 3.08
C ASN A 46 16.69 -15.33 3.27
N ASP A 47 17.81 -15.69 2.65
CA ASP A 47 19.04 -14.90 2.72
C ASP A 47 19.23 -13.99 1.50
N LYS A 48 18.29 -14.03 0.57
CA LYS A 48 18.28 -13.19 -0.65
C LYS A 48 16.84 -12.89 -1.06
N PRO A 49 16.61 -11.90 -1.91
CA PRO A 49 15.27 -11.61 -2.42
C PRO A 49 14.62 -12.85 -3.01
N PHE A 50 13.31 -12.97 -2.83
CA PHE A 50 12.57 -14.21 -3.13
C PHE A 50 11.17 -13.91 -3.68
N GLY A 51 10.51 -14.95 -4.16
CA GLY A 51 9.18 -14.89 -4.71
C GLY A 51 9.17 -14.75 -6.22
N LYS A 52 7.97 -14.55 -6.78
CA LYS A 52 7.78 -14.44 -8.22
C LYS A 52 8.60 -13.29 -8.81
N ILE A 53 9.24 -13.53 -9.94
CA ILE A 53 9.99 -12.50 -10.65
C ILE A 53 8.99 -11.55 -11.33
N MET A 54 9.14 -10.26 -11.05
CA MET A 54 8.30 -9.19 -11.58
C MET A 54 9.20 -8.05 -12.08
N ASP A 55 9.14 -7.76 -13.37
CA ASP A 55 9.98 -6.75 -14.00
C ASP A 55 11.47 -6.99 -13.72
N GLY A 56 11.89 -8.26 -13.78
CA GLY A 56 13.29 -8.64 -13.58
C GLY A 56 13.72 -8.75 -12.12
N ARG A 57 12.83 -8.58 -11.16
CA ARG A 57 13.14 -8.63 -9.73
C ARG A 57 12.20 -9.56 -8.98
N PRO A 58 12.69 -10.26 -7.93
CA PRO A 58 11.78 -11.00 -7.05
C PRO A 58 10.80 -10.08 -6.36
N ARG A 59 9.59 -10.60 -6.11
CA ARG A 59 8.52 -9.84 -5.44
C ARG A 59 8.94 -9.30 -4.08
N PHE A 60 9.64 -10.12 -3.29
CA PHE A 60 10.08 -9.76 -1.94
C PHE A 60 11.54 -9.35 -1.97
N ASP A 61 11.80 -8.08 -1.66
CA ASP A 61 13.15 -7.51 -1.65
C ASP A 61 13.65 -7.37 -0.21
N LEU A 62 14.92 -7.66 0.00
CA LEU A 62 15.57 -7.61 1.32
C LEU A 62 16.68 -6.56 1.31
N GLN A 63 16.87 -5.90 2.45
CA GLN A 63 18.02 -5.04 2.69
C GLN A 63 19.18 -5.95 3.11
N LEU A 64 19.97 -6.41 2.14
CA LEU A 64 20.92 -7.51 2.34
C LEU A 64 22.05 -7.19 3.32
N ASP A 65 22.46 -5.94 3.43
CA ASP A 65 23.54 -5.54 4.34
C ASP A 65 23.12 -5.56 5.82
N THR A 66 21.80 -5.57 6.09
CA THR A 66 21.29 -5.57 7.47
C THR A 66 20.37 -6.75 7.78
N HIS A 67 19.93 -7.48 6.75
CA HIS A 67 18.98 -8.58 6.93
C HIS A 67 19.64 -9.81 7.55
N SER A 68 18.99 -10.39 8.56
CA SER A 68 19.37 -11.66 9.16
C SER A 68 18.13 -12.39 9.66
N PHE A 69 18.27 -13.65 10.04
CA PHE A 69 17.19 -14.42 10.66
C PHE A 69 16.68 -13.73 11.92
N GLU A 70 17.59 -13.24 12.76
CA GLU A 70 17.26 -12.57 14.02
C GLU A 70 16.69 -11.17 13.81
N LYS A 71 17.12 -10.49 12.75
CA LYS A 71 16.68 -9.13 12.41
C LYS A 71 16.27 -9.07 10.95
N PRO A 72 15.07 -9.52 10.62
CA PRO A 72 14.63 -9.49 9.22
C PRO A 72 14.49 -8.04 8.75
N ALA A 73 14.96 -7.78 7.53
CA ALA A 73 14.91 -6.46 6.90
C ALA A 73 14.22 -6.58 5.54
N LEU A 74 12.94 -6.89 5.57
CA LEU A 74 12.08 -6.89 4.38
C LEU A 74 11.92 -5.44 3.94
N ARG A 75 12.39 -5.13 2.75
CA ARG A 75 12.52 -3.78 2.25
C ARG A 75 11.34 -3.35 1.38
N ARG A 76 10.86 -4.25 0.53
CA ARG A 76 9.82 -3.94 -0.44
C ARG A 76 9.09 -5.20 -0.87
N ILE A 77 7.81 -5.06 -1.09
CA ILE A 77 6.97 -6.11 -1.67
C ILE A 77 6.31 -5.53 -2.92
N THR A 78 6.57 -6.10 -4.07
CA THR A 78 6.01 -5.63 -5.33
C THR A 78 4.63 -6.23 -5.55
N SER A 79 3.64 -5.37 -5.82
CA SER A 79 2.26 -5.75 -6.13
C SER A 79 1.64 -6.68 -5.08
N PRO A 80 1.65 -6.30 -3.80
CA PRO A 80 1.08 -7.15 -2.76
C PRO A 80 -0.42 -7.42 -2.96
N ALA A 81 -1.13 -6.55 -3.67
CA ALA A 81 -2.56 -6.76 -3.95
C ALA A 81 -2.83 -8.00 -4.82
N GLU A 82 -1.82 -8.52 -5.53
CA GLU A 82 -1.96 -9.76 -6.31
C GLU A 82 -2.00 -11.01 -5.43
N ILE A 83 -1.41 -10.95 -4.24
CA ILE A 83 -1.27 -12.11 -3.35
C ILE A 83 -1.96 -11.92 -2.00
N SER A 84 -2.58 -10.78 -1.76
CA SER A 84 -3.23 -10.49 -0.49
C SER A 84 -4.59 -9.86 -0.73
N LYS A 85 -5.63 -10.53 -0.23
CA LYS A 85 -6.98 -9.99 -0.27
C LYS A 85 -7.09 -8.70 0.54
N ALA A 86 -6.41 -8.62 1.69
CA ALA A 86 -6.41 -7.41 2.52
C ALA A 86 -5.85 -6.21 1.75
N CYS A 87 -4.74 -6.40 1.03
CA CYS A 87 -4.16 -5.34 0.20
C CYS A 87 -5.08 -4.96 -0.96
N LEU A 88 -5.67 -5.95 -1.63
CA LEU A 88 -6.59 -5.71 -2.74
C LEU A 88 -7.82 -4.94 -2.28
N ASP A 89 -8.40 -5.31 -1.15
CA ASP A 89 -9.57 -4.64 -0.59
C ASP A 89 -9.27 -3.17 -0.29
N VAL A 90 -8.11 -2.86 0.25
CA VAL A 90 -7.70 -1.48 0.52
C VAL A 90 -7.52 -0.69 -0.77
N VAL A 91 -6.92 -1.28 -1.79
CA VAL A 91 -6.75 -0.63 -3.10
C VAL A 91 -8.10 -0.27 -3.71
N LYS A 92 -9.10 -1.12 -3.51
CA LYS A 92 -10.43 -0.92 -4.10
C LYS A 92 -11.34 -0.02 -3.29
N ASP A 93 -11.11 0.11 -1.99
CA ASP A 93 -12.05 0.80 -1.10
C ASP A 93 -11.31 1.49 0.04
N ASN A 94 -11.16 2.80 -0.08
CA ASN A 94 -10.62 3.66 0.96
C ASN A 94 -11.05 5.11 0.70
N LYS A 95 -10.94 5.95 1.72
CA LYS A 95 -11.37 7.35 1.62
C LYS A 95 -10.54 8.17 0.64
N ALA A 96 -9.26 7.84 0.48
CA ALA A 96 -8.40 8.54 -0.48
C ALA A 96 -8.88 8.33 -1.91
N LEU A 97 -9.43 7.17 -2.21
CA LEU A 97 -9.98 6.85 -3.52
C LEU A 97 -11.19 7.76 -3.85
N ASP A 98 -12.06 7.96 -2.86
CA ASP A 98 -13.22 8.85 -3.02
C ASP A 98 -12.77 10.29 -3.32
N LEU A 99 -11.75 10.75 -2.59
CA LEU A 99 -11.19 12.10 -2.80
C LEU A 99 -10.54 12.23 -4.19
N VAL A 100 -9.76 11.24 -4.60
CA VAL A 100 -9.13 11.22 -5.93
C VAL A 100 -10.20 11.24 -7.03
N SER A 101 -11.29 10.50 -6.85
CA SER A 101 -12.42 10.51 -7.80
C SER A 101 -13.06 11.89 -7.91
N GLU A 102 -13.16 12.63 -6.83
CA GLU A 102 -13.70 14.00 -6.85
C GLU A 102 -12.76 14.97 -7.55
N ILE A 103 -11.45 14.77 -7.45
CA ILE A 103 -10.45 15.64 -8.08
C ILE A 103 -10.36 15.37 -9.58
N PHE A 104 -10.29 14.11 -9.98
CA PHE A 104 -9.98 13.68 -11.34
C PHE A 104 -11.17 13.07 -12.10
N GLY A 105 -12.31 12.88 -11.43
CA GLY A 105 -13.47 12.20 -12.01
C GLY A 105 -13.52 10.72 -11.66
N PRO A 106 -14.64 10.04 -11.95
CA PRO A 106 -14.89 8.67 -11.49
C PRO A 106 -14.07 7.59 -12.21
N ASN A 107 -13.48 7.89 -13.35
CA ASN A 107 -12.77 6.90 -14.17
C ASN A 107 -11.27 6.87 -13.83
N ILE A 108 -10.96 6.55 -12.58
CA ILE A 108 -9.58 6.43 -12.12
C ILE A 108 -9.11 4.98 -12.22
N LYS A 109 -7.81 4.80 -12.40
CA LYS A 109 -7.22 3.48 -12.58
C LYS A 109 -6.06 3.29 -11.59
N HIS A 110 -6.04 2.12 -10.95
CA HIS A 110 -4.89 1.70 -10.17
C HIS A 110 -3.72 1.38 -11.11
N TRP A 111 -2.55 1.93 -10.83
CA TRP A 111 -1.37 1.72 -11.67
C TRP A 111 -0.41 0.69 -11.06
N THR A 112 0.00 0.90 -9.81
CA THR A 112 0.97 0.00 -9.18
C THR A 112 0.84 0.07 -7.65
N ASN A 113 1.30 -0.98 -6.97
CA ASN A 113 1.39 -1.01 -5.51
C ASN A 113 2.68 -1.70 -5.05
N LYS A 114 3.18 -1.25 -3.91
CA LYS A 114 4.40 -1.79 -3.31
C LYS A 114 4.33 -1.69 -1.80
#